data_1c8245ff85da553765f677ec68aeb7eb
#
_entry.id   1c8245ff85da553765f677ec68aeb7eb
#
_cell.length_a   1.000
_cell.length_b   1.000
_cell.length_c   1.000
_cell.angle_alpha   90.00
_cell.angle_beta   90.00
_cell.angle_gamma   90.00
#
_symmetry.space_group_name_H-M   'P 1'
#
loop_
_entity.id
_entity.type
_entity.pdbx_description
1 polymer ?
#
loop_
_entity_poly.entity_id
_entity_poly.type
_entity_poly.pdbx_seq_one_letter_code
_entity_poly.pdbx_strand_id
1 'polypeptide(L)'
;MTSKAKRTPPSLTPSQARIAAARMGPLWALLFRIAPPKWSEYVLKHWSGKKFVIAIPYIWLLLFFVIPFLIVFKISFSEVRIAMPPYAPLFEWIGDAGLQIKLNLANYTFLFTDDLYVSSYLYSIKVAAVSSLWCLAIGYPMAWAMARCTPTWRNVFLLLVMLPSFTSFLLRVYAWIGLLKNNGVINNSLMALGIIDEPITMMQTDFAVYVGIVYSYLPFMILPLYNNLEKHDPTLLEAAADLGARPIKSFLTITLPQSVDGIVAGFLLVFIPAVGEFVIPSLLGRTDQLMIGRVLSDEFFANRDWPVASAVAILMLILLIVPIMIFQRYQNRELEARK
;
A
#
# COMPACT_ATOMS: atom_id res chain seq x y z
N MET A 1 45.42 30.47 6.35
CA MET A 1 44.26 30.86 7.17
C MET A 1 43.60 32.06 6.54
N THR A 2 42.59 31.90 5.72
CA THR A 2 41.79 32.99 5.14
C THR A 2 40.33 32.73 5.51
N SER A 3 39.87 33.54 6.47
CA SER A 3 38.49 33.60 6.97
C SER A 3 37.52 33.93 5.80
N LYS A 4 36.69 32.98 5.41
CA LYS A 4 35.52 33.27 4.57
C LYS A 4 34.47 34.00 5.42
N ALA A 5 34.47 35.33 5.34
CA ALA A 5 33.37 36.15 5.87
C ALA A 5 32.04 35.71 5.20
N LYS A 6 31.10 35.23 6.01
CA LYS A 6 29.69 34.97 5.61
C LYS A 6 29.09 36.33 5.18
N ARG A 7 29.00 36.58 3.90
CA ARG A 7 28.21 37.71 3.36
C ARG A 7 26.76 37.45 3.69
N THR A 8 26.19 38.19 4.62
CA THR A 8 24.74 38.27 4.83
C THR A 8 24.10 38.80 3.54
N PRO A 9 23.09 38.14 2.96
CA PRO A 9 22.40 38.66 1.79
C PRO A 9 21.77 40.04 2.12
N PRO A 10 21.80 41.00 1.19
CA PRO A 10 21.25 42.34 1.43
C PRO A 10 19.73 42.24 1.72
N SER A 11 19.26 43.01 2.70
CA SER A 11 17.85 43.14 3.04
C SER A 11 17.08 43.70 1.83
N LEU A 12 16.12 42.97 1.37
CA LEU A 12 15.25 43.40 0.27
C LEU A 12 14.38 44.58 0.74
N THR A 13 14.35 45.65 -0.07
CA THR A 13 13.41 46.75 0.17
C THR A 13 11.97 46.29 0.03
N PRO A 14 10.97 46.91 0.69
CA PRO A 14 9.56 46.52 0.59
C PRO A 14 9.01 46.44 -0.86
N SER A 15 9.54 47.26 -1.76
CA SER A 15 9.23 47.24 -3.18
C SER A 15 9.79 46.01 -3.90
N GLN A 16 11.03 45.63 -3.57
CA GLN A 16 11.68 44.43 -4.13
C GLN A 16 11.01 43.13 -3.63
N ALA A 17 10.54 43.12 -2.39
CA ALA A 17 9.79 42.03 -1.82
C ALA A 17 8.44 41.83 -2.55
N ARG A 18 7.73 42.90 -2.88
CA ARG A 18 6.47 42.86 -3.65
C ARG A 18 6.69 42.37 -5.08
N ILE A 19 7.78 42.77 -5.74
CA ILE A 19 8.13 42.32 -7.09
C ILE A 19 8.51 40.83 -7.08
N ALA A 20 9.24 40.38 -6.07
CA ALA A 20 9.57 38.98 -5.88
C ALA A 20 8.31 38.12 -5.62
N ALA A 21 7.38 38.60 -4.79
CA ALA A 21 6.12 37.94 -4.52
C ALA A 21 5.21 37.86 -5.76
N ALA A 22 5.17 38.89 -6.60
CA ALA A 22 4.44 38.91 -7.86
C ALA A 22 4.96 37.84 -8.86
N ARG A 23 6.24 37.54 -8.84
CA ARG A 23 6.85 36.46 -9.63
C ARG A 23 6.54 35.05 -9.11
N MET A 24 6.09 34.90 -7.86
CA MET A 24 5.73 33.63 -7.23
C MET A 24 4.27 33.19 -7.48
N GLY A 25 3.44 34.07 -8.08
CA GLY A 25 2.06 33.78 -8.43
C GLY A 25 1.03 34.66 -7.72
N PRO A 26 -0.22 34.69 -8.22
CA PRO A 26 -1.24 35.65 -7.77
C PRO A 26 -1.66 35.46 -6.29
N LEU A 27 -1.65 34.26 -5.77
CA LEU A 27 -1.94 33.96 -4.36
C LEU A 27 -0.92 34.57 -3.41
N TRP A 28 0.37 34.52 -3.79
CA TRP A 28 1.45 35.11 -3.02
C TRP A 28 1.40 36.65 -3.04
N ALA A 29 1.10 37.22 -4.20
CA ALA A 29 0.92 38.65 -4.33
C ALA A 29 -0.19 39.16 -3.39
N LEU A 30 -1.28 38.40 -3.24
CA LEU A 30 -2.40 38.73 -2.37
C LEU A 30 -2.05 38.59 -0.88
N LEU A 31 -1.39 37.51 -0.48
CA LEU A 31 -0.93 37.27 0.89
C LEU A 31 0.07 38.36 1.35
N PHE A 32 1.02 38.75 0.48
CA PHE A 32 1.99 39.80 0.78
C PHE A 32 1.39 41.22 0.78
N ARG A 33 0.19 41.39 0.24
CA ARG A 33 -0.56 42.65 0.30
C ARG A 33 -1.27 42.87 1.64
N ILE A 34 -1.62 41.75 2.31
CA ILE A 34 -2.38 41.75 3.59
C ILE A 34 -1.45 41.60 4.79
N ALA A 35 -0.30 40.92 4.62
CA ALA A 35 0.61 40.61 5.73
C ALA A 35 1.45 41.83 6.16
N PRO A 36 1.77 41.98 7.46
CA PRO A 36 2.62 43.05 7.94
C PRO A 36 4.06 42.95 7.37
N PRO A 37 4.71 44.06 7.03
CA PRO A 37 5.98 44.10 6.30
C PRO A 37 7.13 43.29 6.96
N LYS A 38 7.19 43.24 8.29
CA LYS A 38 8.16 42.43 9.01
C LYS A 38 8.00 40.92 8.81
N TRP A 39 6.79 40.46 8.65
CA TRP A 39 6.47 39.05 8.42
C TRP A 39 6.83 38.64 7.01
N SER A 40 6.57 39.49 6.03
CA SER A 40 6.92 39.26 4.63
C SER A 40 8.45 39.18 4.41
N GLU A 41 9.24 40.00 5.08
CA GLU A 41 10.70 39.95 5.04
C GLU A 41 11.24 38.66 5.71
N TYR A 42 10.69 38.29 6.85
CA TYR A 42 11.08 37.07 7.56
C TYR A 42 10.81 35.82 6.70
N VAL A 43 9.62 35.72 6.07
CA VAL A 43 9.23 34.61 5.20
C VAL A 43 10.13 34.56 3.96
N LEU A 44 10.37 35.67 3.28
CA LEU A 44 11.25 35.71 2.09
C LEU A 44 12.71 35.39 2.42
N LYS A 45 13.18 35.74 3.60
CA LYS A 45 14.56 35.50 4.04
C LYS A 45 14.81 34.06 4.48
N HIS A 46 13.80 33.40 5.09
CA HIS A 46 13.95 32.07 5.69
C HIS A 46 13.26 30.96 4.90
N TRP A 47 12.24 31.28 4.10
CA TRP A 47 11.49 30.36 3.27
C TRP A 47 11.85 30.54 1.80
N SER A 48 12.84 29.79 1.32
CA SER A 48 13.02 29.68 -0.12
C SER A 48 11.77 29.01 -0.73
N GLY A 49 11.33 29.43 -1.93
CA GLY A 49 10.16 28.84 -2.61
C GLY A 49 10.20 27.30 -2.66
N LYS A 50 11.40 26.71 -2.71
CA LYS A 50 11.63 25.25 -2.62
C LYS A 50 11.11 24.64 -1.30
N LYS A 51 11.34 25.29 -0.16
CA LYS A 51 10.86 24.79 1.15
C LYS A 51 9.34 24.80 1.23
N PHE A 52 8.69 25.80 0.62
CA PHE A 52 7.23 25.89 0.61
C PHE A 52 6.60 24.80 -0.24
N VAL A 53 7.12 24.55 -1.44
CA VAL A 53 6.64 23.46 -2.30
C VAL A 53 6.78 22.10 -1.62
N ILE A 54 7.88 21.90 -0.89
CA ILE A 54 8.10 20.67 -0.11
C ILE A 54 7.18 20.62 1.12
N ALA A 55 6.92 21.73 1.80
CA ALA A 55 6.13 21.76 3.03
C ALA A 55 4.66 21.35 2.82
N ILE A 56 4.05 21.66 1.67
CA ILE A 56 2.65 21.36 1.39
C ILE A 56 2.34 19.85 1.52
N PRO A 57 3.01 18.94 0.78
CA PRO A 57 2.76 17.51 0.94
C PRO A 57 3.13 16.98 2.33
N TYR A 58 4.17 17.51 2.99
CA TYR A 58 4.52 17.10 4.35
C TYR A 58 3.48 17.51 5.38
N ILE A 59 2.93 18.73 5.30
CA ILE A 59 1.85 19.19 6.18
C ILE A 59 0.60 18.34 5.95
N TRP A 60 0.27 18.02 4.70
CA TRP A 60 -0.83 17.14 4.35
C TRP A 60 -0.67 15.75 4.99
N LEU A 61 0.49 15.13 4.84
CA LEU A 61 0.80 13.83 5.45
C LEU A 61 0.75 13.90 6.98
N LEU A 62 1.25 14.97 7.59
CA LEU A 62 1.22 15.15 9.03
C LEU A 62 -0.23 15.25 9.54
N LEU A 63 -1.09 16.04 8.89
CA LEU A 63 -2.47 16.24 9.32
C LEU A 63 -3.34 15.01 9.10
N PHE A 64 -3.22 14.37 7.94
CA PHE A 64 -4.16 13.31 7.53
C PHE A 64 -3.62 11.89 7.72
N PHE A 65 -2.35 11.73 7.99
CA PHE A 65 -1.75 10.43 8.27
C PHE A 65 -1.16 10.35 9.67
N VAL A 66 -0.22 11.24 10.03
CA VAL A 66 0.51 11.13 11.31
C VAL A 66 -0.41 11.40 12.51
N ILE A 67 -1.26 12.43 12.47
CA ILE A 67 -2.17 12.74 13.59
C ILE A 67 -3.18 11.61 13.82
N PRO A 68 -3.95 11.12 12.82
CA PRO A 68 -4.82 9.95 13.00
C PRO A 68 -4.08 8.71 13.48
N PHE A 69 -2.88 8.46 12.95
CA PHE A 69 -2.04 7.35 13.39
C PHE A 69 -1.65 7.45 14.86
N LEU A 70 -1.25 8.64 15.33
CA LEU A 70 -0.94 8.88 16.74
C LEU A 70 -2.17 8.69 17.65
N ILE A 71 -3.38 8.99 17.15
CA ILE A 71 -4.61 8.72 17.88
C ILE A 71 -4.82 7.20 18.03
N VAL A 72 -4.68 6.43 16.96
CA VAL A 72 -4.78 4.96 17.01
C VAL A 72 -3.68 4.39 17.91
N PHE A 73 -2.46 4.86 17.78
CA PHE A 73 -1.34 4.46 18.63
C PHE A 73 -1.61 4.75 20.12
N LYS A 74 -2.19 5.91 20.42
CA LYS A 74 -2.63 6.23 21.78
C LYS A 74 -3.70 5.26 22.28
N ILE A 75 -4.73 4.97 21.46
CA ILE A 75 -5.86 4.10 21.85
C ILE A 75 -5.36 2.67 22.11
N SER A 76 -4.34 2.18 21.41
CA SER A 76 -3.81 0.83 21.59
C SER A 76 -3.26 0.55 23.01
N PHE A 77 -2.91 1.61 23.76
CA PHE A 77 -2.48 1.52 25.16
C PHE A 77 -3.59 1.84 26.17
N SER A 78 -4.82 2.06 25.72
CA SER A 78 -5.96 2.36 26.58
C SER A 78 -6.65 1.08 27.05
N GLU A 79 -7.44 1.18 28.12
CA GLU A 79 -8.32 0.10 28.57
C GLU A 79 -9.67 0.22 27.85
N VAL A 80 -10.30 -0.92 27.55
CA VAL A 80 -11.66 -0.95 27.01
C VAL A 80 -12.65 -0.47 28.09
N ARG A 81 -13.64 0.32 27.69
CA ARG A 81 -14.68 0.83 28.58
C ARG A 81 -16.03 0.80 27.87
N ILE A 82 -17.08 0.41 28.60
CA ILE A 82 -18.45 0.46 28.11
C ILE A 82 -18.95 1.93 28.16
N ALA A 83 -18.53 2.72 27.17
CA ALA A 83 -18.84 4.13 27.00
C ALA A 83 -18.72 4.54 25.53
N MET A 84 -19.02 5.81 25.21
CA MET A 84 -18.74 6.42 23.91
C MET A 84 -17.79 7.60 24.11
N PRO A 85 -16.53 7.53 23.63
CA PRO A 85 -15.85 6.44 22.94
C PRO A 85 -15.54 5.24 23.87
N PRO A 86 -15.40 4.01 23.31
CA PRO A 86 -15.28 2.77 24.09
C PRO A 86 -13.84 2.51 24.60
N TYR A 87 -13.16 3.53 25.07
CA TYR A 87 -11.83 3.42 25.69
C TYR A 87 -11.65 4.45 26.80
N ALA A 88 -10.82 4.09 27.81
CA ALA A 88 -10.48 5.00 28.90
C ALA A 88 -9.47 6.05 28.45
N PRO A 89 -9.51 7.27 29.01
CA PRO A 89 -8.48 8.28 28.73
C PRO A 89 -7.11 7.84 29.25
N LEU A 90 -6.07 8.02 28.43
CA LEU A 90 -4.69 7.70 28.84
C LEU A 90 -4.16 8.70 29.87
N PHE A 91 -4.66 9.94 29.81
CA PHE A 91 -4.24 11.06 30.65
C PHE A 91 -5.41 11.46 31.56
N GLU A 92 -5.26 11.30 32.87
CA GLU A 92 -6.22 11.75 33.88
C GLU A 92 -5.56 12.76 34.81
N TRP A 93 -6.23 13.90 35.04
CA TRP A 93 -5.85 14.86 36.08
C TRP A 93 -6.39 14.40 37.42
N ILE A 94 -5.50 14.12 38.37
CA ILE A 94 -5.89 13.78 39.75
C ILE A 94 -5.72 15.03 40.61
N GLY A 95 -6.66 15.98 40.52
CA GLY A 95 -6.67 17.18 41.31
C GLY A 95 -5.29 17.86 41.40
N ASP A 96 -4.81 18.15 42.61
CA ASP A 96 -3.50 18.77 42.85
C ASP A 96 -2.30 17.81 42.72
N ALA A 97 -2.55 16.51 42.53
CA ALA A 97 -1.48 15.48 42.46
C ALA A 97 -0.80 15.39 41.07
N GLY A 98 -1.33 16.08 40.05
CA GLY A 98 -0.72 16.13 38.72
C GLY A 98 -1.36 15.19 37.69
N LEU A 99 -0.63 14.99 36.56
CA LEU A 99 -1.07 14.20 35.42
C LEU A 99 -0.69 12.73 35.65
N GLN A 100 -1.67 11.84 35.71
CA GLN A 100 -1.44 10.38 35.72
C GLN A 100 -1.54 9.84 34.31
N ILE A 101 -0.54 9.03 33.88
CA ILE A 101 -0.53 8.32 32.60
C ILE A 101 -0.79 6.84 32.89
N LYS A 102 -1.91 6.32 32.42
CA LYS A 102 -2.30 4.91 32.54
C LYS A 102 -1.99 4.19 31.23
N LEU A 103 -0.85 3.52 31.15
CA LEU A 103 -0.47 2.69 29.99
C LEU A 103 -0.89 1.24 30.24
N ASN A 104 -1.76 0.73 29.37
CA ASN A 104 -2.17 -0.67 29.39
C ASN A 104 -1.43 -1.46 28.29
N LEU A 105 -0.50 -2.33 28.68
CA LEU A 105 0.17 -3.25 27.76
C LEU A 105 -0.56 -4.59 27.61
N ALA A 106 -1.63 -4.81 28.38
CA ALA A 106 -2.38 -6.07 28.35
C ALA A 106 -2.97 -6.37 26.97
N ASN A 107 -3.35 -5.32 26.21
CA ASN A 107 -3.84 -5.49 24.83
C ASN A 107 -2.81 -6.21 23.96
N TYR A 108 -1.52 -5.84 24.07
CA TYR A 108 -0.45 -6.48 23.29
C TYR A 108 -0.14 -7.89 23.80
N THR A 109 -0.09 -8.12 25.12
CA THR A 109 0.11 -9.46 25.67
C THR A 109 -1.04 -10.39 25.28
N PHE A 110 -2.27 -9.90 25.26
CA PHE A 110 -3.44 -10.64 24.82
C PHE A 110 -3.30 -11.10 23.36
N LEU A 111 -2.83 -10.24 22.46
CA LEU A 111 -2.63 -10.60 21.04
C LEU A 111 -1.60 -11.73 20.83
N PHE A 112 -0.66 -11.92 21.77
CA PHE A 112 0.34 -12.99 21.69
C PHE A 112 -0.05 -14.26 22.47
N THR A 113 -0.99 -14.16 23.41
CA THR A 113 -1.45 -15.29 24.23
C THR A 113 -2.69 -15.97 23.65
N ASP A 114 -3.48 -15.27 22.88
CA ASP A 114 -4.67 -15.81 22.22
C ASP A 114 -4.32 -16.35 20.82
N ASP A 115 -4.55 -17.64 20.62
CA ASP A 115 -4.26 -18.36 19.38
C ASP A 115 -5.01 -17.77 18.16
N LEU A 116 -6.15 -17.11 18.36
CA LEU A 116 -6.92 -16.48 17.28
C LEU A 116 -6.08 -15.45 16.53
N TYR A 117 -5.42 -14.53 17.24
CA TYR A 117 -4.68 -13.44 16.61
C TYR A 117 -3.42 -13.96 15.92
N VAL A 118 -2.63 -14.78 16.60
CA VAL A 118 -1.40 -15.35 16.03
C VAL A 118 -1.70 -16.15 14.77
N SER A 119 -2.72 -17.05 14.84
CA SER A 119 -3.12 -17.85 13.68
C SER A 119 -3.66 -16.99 12.54
N SER A 120 -4.44 -15.93 12.84
CA SER A 120 -4.97 -15.00 11.85
C SER A 120 -3.86 -14.20 11.15
N TYR A 121 -2.81 -13.76 11.87
CA TYR A 121 -1.64 -13.13 11.26
C TYR A 121 -0.90 -14.07 10.32
N LEU A 122 -0.59 -15.29 10.77
CA LEU A 122 0.11 -16.28 9.96
C LEU A 122 -0.71 -16.69 8.73
N TYR A 123 -2.02 -16.87 8.90
CA TYR A 123 -2.92 -17.17 7.81
C TYR A 123 -2.99 -16.02 6.80
N SER A 124 -3.08 -14.77 7.25
CA SER A 124 -3.09 -13.60 6.36
C SER A 124 -1.81 -13.47 5.56
N ILE A 125 -0.65 -13.68 6.19
CA ILE A 125 0.65 -13.68 5.51
C ILE A 125 0.69 -14.79 4.45
N LYS A 126 0.25 -16.00 4.81
CA LYS A 126 0.18 -17.14 3.88
C LYS A 126 -0.72 -16.82 2.67
N VAL A 127 -1.94 -16.34 2.93
CA VAL A 127 -2.90 -16.02 1.87
C VAL A 127 -2.36 -14.89 0.98
N ALA A 128 -1.81 -13.82 1.57
CA ALA A 128 -1.24 -12.72 0.81
C ALA A 128 -0.04 -13.16 -0.03
N ALA A 129 0.88 -13.96 0.52
CA ALA A 129 2.04 -14.46 -0.20
C ALA A 129 1.65 -15.37 -1.37
N VAL A 130 0.76 -16.33 -1.14
CA VAL A 130 0.28 -17.26 -2.18
C VAL A 130 -0.49 -16.51 -3.27
N SER A 131 -1.37 -15.57 -2.89
CA SER A 131 -2.08 -14.73 -3.86
C SER A 131 -1.13 -13.87 -4.69
N SER A 132 -0.09 -13.29 -4.07
CA SER A 132 0.92 -12.50 -4.77
C SER A 132 1.73 -13.36 -5.75
N LEU A 133 2.06 -14.59 -5.38
CA LEU A 133 2.71 -15.55 -6.30
C LEU A 133 1.82 -15.93 -7.48
N TRP A 134 0.53 -16.14 -7.26
CA TRP A 134 -0.42 -16.37 -8.34
C TRP A 134 -0.58 -15.14 -9.24
N CYS A 135 -0.66 -13.94 -8.65
CA CYS A 135 -0.66 -12.69 -9.42
C CYS A 135 0.63 -12.56 -10.27
N LEU A 136 1.78 -12.96 -9.72
CA LEU A 136 3.05 -12.95 -10.46
C LEU A 136 3.04 -14.00 -11.60
N ALA A 137 2.60 -15.22 -11.31
CA ALA A 137 2.57 -16.29 -12.29
C ALA A 137 1.65 -15.98 -13.49
N ILE A 138 0.52 -15.30 -13.26
CA ILE A 138 -0.41 -14.87 -14.30
C ILE A 138 0.04 -13.52 -14.91
N GLY A 139 0.41 -12.59 -14.08
CA GLY A 139 0.72 -11.20 -14.49
C GLY A 139 2.02 -11.07 -15.25
N TYR A 140 3.04 -11.89 -14.96
CA TYR A 140 4.34 -11.82 -15.63
C TYR A 140 4.25 -12.13 -17.14
N PRO A 141 3.65 -13.25 -17.57
CA PRO A 141 3.43 -13.51 -19.01
C PRO A 141 2.60 -12.43 -19.69
N MET A 142 1.57 -11.91 -19.02
CA MET A 142 0.74 -10.83 -19.56
C MET A 142 1.57 -9.53 -19.75
N ALA A 143 2.30 -9.11 -18.73
CA ALA A 143 3.14 -7.92 -18.79
C ALA A 143 4.25 -8.06 -19.86
N TRP A 144 4.86 -9.24 -19.95
CA TRP A 144 5.88 -9.55 -20.95
C TRP A 144 5.34 -9.50 -22.38
N ALA A 145 4.16 -10.06 -22.62
CA ALA A 145 3.49 -9.97 -23.91
C ALA A 145 3.14 -8.53 -24.28
N MET A 146 2.58 -7.76 -23.32
CA MET A 146 2.23 -6.35 -23.50
C MET A 146 3.46 -5.48 -23.83
N ALA A 147 4.59 -5.71 -23.16
CA ALA A 147 5.82 -4.96 -23.41
C ALA A 147 6.37 -5.16 -24.84
N ARG A 148 6.02 -6.27 -25.50
CA ARG A 148 6.46 -6.63 -26.86
C ARG A 148 5.44 -6.37 -27.95
N CYS A 149 4.23 -5.97 -27.60
CA CYS A 149 3.20 -5.60 -28.56
C CYS A 149 3.49 -4.26 -29.22
N THR A 150 2.90 -4.06 -30.42
CA THR A 150 2.89 -2.75 -31.07
C THR A 150 2.21 -1.70 -30.19
N PRO A 151 2.54 -0.41 -30.32
CA PRO A 151 2.01 0.66 -29.46
C PRO A 151 0.47 0.68 -29.38
N THR A 152 -0.21 0.39 -30.51
CA THR A 152 -1.68 0.38 -30.57
C THR A 152 -2.25 -0.74 -29.67
N TRP A 153 -1.80 -1.98 -29.84
CA TRP A 153 -2.27 -3.12 -29.03
C TRP A 153 -1.84 -3.00 -27.57
N ARG A 154 -0.68 -2.46 -27.29
CA ARG A 154 -0.20 -2.16 -25.95
C ARG A 154 -1.18 -1.27 -25.18
N ASN A 155 -1.61 -0.17 -25.78
CA ASN A 155 -2.58 0.73 -25.16
C ASN A 155 -3.93 0.06 -24.93
N VAL A 156 -4.39 -0.80 -25.85
CA VAL A 156 -5.62 -1.58 -25.71
C VAL A 156 -5.51 -2.55 -24.54
N PHE A 157 -4.40 -3.29 -24.43
CA PHE A 157 -4.21 -4.23 -23.31
C PHE A 157 -4.07 -3.55 -21.97
N LEU A 158 -3.37 -2.40 -21.88
CA LEU A 158 -3.31 -1.59 -20.65
C LEU A 158 -4.71 -1.15 -20.22
N LEU A 159 -5.54 -0.69 -21.16
CA LEU A 159 -6.92 -0.31 -20.87
C LEU A 159 -7.74 -1.53 -20.40
N LEU A 160 -7.62 -2.69 -21.06
CA LEU A 160 -8.34 -3.90 -20.68
C LEU A 160 -7.94 -4.42 -19.29
N VAL A 161 -6.65 -4.36 -18.94
CA VAL A 161 -6.16 -4.73 -17.59
C VAL A 161 -6.74 -3.82 -16.52
N MET A 162 -6.86 -2.52 -16.83
CA MET A 162 -7.40 -1.54 -15.87
C MET A 162 -8.92 -1.48 -15.85
N LEU A 163 -9.60 -1.94 -16.89
CA LEU A 163 -11.06 -1.83 -17.04
C LEU A 163 -11.83 -2.39 -15.82
N PRO A 164 -11.50 -3.58 -15.28
CA PRO A 164 -12.18 -4.10 -14.10
C PRO A 164 -12.07 -3.18 -12.88
N SER A 165 -10.99 -2.42 -12.75
CA SER A 165 -10.77 -1.52 -11.61
C SER A 165 -11.69 -0.30 -11.60
N PHE A 166 -12.30 0.04 -12.74
CA PHE A 166 -13.30 1.12 -12.84
C PHE A 166 -14.68 0.70 -12.36
N THR A 167 -14.92 -0.58 -12.13
CA THR A 167 -16.17 -1.08 -11.54
C THR A 167 -16.06 -1.12 -10.01
N SER A 168 -17.20 -1.05 -9.31
CA SER A 168 -17.23 -1.17 -7.86
C SER A 168 -16.56 -2.45 -7.38
N PHE A 169 -15.70 -2.32 -6.37
CA PHE A 169 -15.02 -3.46 -5.75
C PHE A 169 -16.02 -4.49 -5.20
N LEU A 170 -17.04 -4.02 -4.48
CA LEU A 170 -18.07 -4.90 -3.92
C LEU A 170 -18.84 -5.65 -5.01
N LEU A 171 -19.23 -4.98 -6.09
CA LEU A 171 -19.94 -5.64 -7.19
C LEU A 171 -19.11 -6.78 -7.79
N ARG A 172 -17.80 -6.60 -7.92
CA ARG A 172 -16.89 -7.65 -8.39
C ARG A 172 -16.86 -8.85 -7.45
N VAL A 173 -16.80 -8.62 -6.14
CA VAL A 173 -16.81 -9.70 -5.14
C VAL A 173 -18.16 -10.42 -5.14
N TYR A 174 -19.27 -9.70 -5.21
CA TYR A 174 -20.61 -10.32 -5.35
C TYR A 174 -20.77 -11.13 -6.65
N ALA A 175 -20.17 -10.68 -7.74
CA ALA A 175 -20.17 -11.47 -8.98
C ALA A 175 -19.46 -12.82 -8.78
N TRP A 176 -18.34 -12.85 -8.05
CA TRP A 176 -17.64 -14.09 -7.71
C TRP A 176 -18.48 -15.02 -6.84
N ILE A 177 -19.29 -14.49 -5.89
CA ILE A 177 -20.27 -15.32 -5.16
C ILE A 177 -21.22 -16.01 -6.14
N GLY A 178 -21.77 -15.27 -7.12
CA GLY A 178 -22.66 -15.81 -8.14
C GLY A 178 -22.01 -16.89 -9.03
N LEU A 179 -20.71 -16.75 -9.31
CA LEU A 179 -19.95 -17.68 -10.13
C LEU A 179 -19.56 -18.96 -9.36
N LEU A 180 -19.12 -18.81 -8.09
CA LEU A 180 -18.51 -19.90 -7.30
C LEU A 180 -19.50 -20.71 -6.46
N LYS A 181 -20.75 -20.25 -6.27
CA LYS A 181 -21.76 -21.02 -5.52
C LYS A 181 -22.07 -22.37 -6.18
N ASN A 182 -22.59 -23.33 -5.41
CA ASN A 182 -22.85 -24.67 -5.90
C ASN A 182 -23.74 -24.70 -7.17
N ASN A 183 -24.78 -23.86 -7.22
CA ASN A 183 -25.61 -23.66 -8.40
C ASN A 183 -25.14 -22.48 -9.25
N GLY A 184 -23.85 -22.18 -9.23
CA GLY A 184 -23.23 -21.06 -9.95
C GLY A 184 -22.91 -21.41 -11.40
N VAL A 185 -22.55 -20.38 -12.16
CA VAL A 185 -22.25 -20.52 -13.59
C VAL A 185 -21.11 -21.51 -13.84
N ILE A 186 -20.07 -21.53 -12.98
CA ILE A 186 -18.90 -22.41 -13.16
C ILE A 186 -19.34 -23.88 -13.02
N ASN A 187 -20.00 -24.24 -11.92
CA ASN A 187 -20.45 -25.61 -11.69
C ASN A 187 -21.44 -26.07 -12.78
N ASN A 188 -22.43 -25.23 -13.10
CA ASN A 188 -23.40 -25.55 -14.13
C ASN A 188 -22.75 -25.76 -15.52
N SER A 189 -21.75 -24.96 -15.85
CA SER A 189 -21.00 -25.12 -17.11
C SER A 189 -20.17 -26.41 -17.11
N LEU A 190 -19.50 -26.75 -16.01
CA LEU A 190 -18.70 -27.97 -15.89
C LEU A 190 -19.57 -29.23 -15.96
N MET A 191 -20.75 -29.21 -15.32
CA MET A 191 -21.74 -30.29 -15.40
C MET A 191 -22.31 -30.42 -16.81
N ALA A 192 -22.66 -29.33 -17.48
CA ALA A 192 -23.16 -29.33 -18.83
C ALA A 192 -22.15 -29.87 -19.85
N LEU A 193 -20.85 -29.68 -19.59
CA LEU A 193 -19.75 -30.21 -20.40
C LEU A 193 -19.40 -31.66 -20.06
N GLY A 194 -20.06 -32.26 -19.05
CA GLY A 194 -19.78 -33.64 -18.61
C GLY A 194 -18.41 -33.83 -17.96
N ILE A 195 -17.81 -32.73 -17.44
CA ILE A 195 -16.50 -32.76 -16.76
C ILE A 195 -16.63 -33.18 -15.30
N ILE A 196 -17.75 -32.83 -14.66
CA ILE A 196 -18.09 -33.20 -13.29
C ILE A 196 -19.55 -33.73 -13.24
N ASP A 197 -19.81 -34.69 -12.37
CA ASP A 197 -21.14 -35.25 -12.15
C ASP A 197 -21.90 -34.52 -11.03
N GLU A 198 -21.18 -33.98 -10.03
CA GLU A 198 -21.73 -33.25 -8.91
C GLU A 198 -21.07 -31.88 -8.73
N PRO A 199 -21.79 -30.89 -8.16
CA PRO A 199 -21.22 -29.57 -7.93
C PRO A 199 -20.04 -29.59 -6.97
N ILE A 200 -18.92 -28.94 -7.34
CA ILE A 200 -17.77 -28.75 -6.49
C ILE A 200 -18.05 -27.60 -5.51
N THR A 201 -17.83 -27.81 -4.23
CA THR A 201 -17.93 -26.75 -3.22
C THR A 201 -16.72 -25.82 -3.32
N MET A 202 -16.89 -24.69 -4.00
CA MET A 202 -15.87 -23.66 -4.17
C MET A 202 -16.01 -22.52 -3.16
N MET A 203 -17.25 -22.15 -2.83
CA MET A 203 -17.53 -21.08 -1.85
C MET A 203 -17.11 -21.48 -0.42
N GLN A 204 -16.76 -20.48 0.39
CA GLN A 204 -16.30 -20.66 1.79
C GLN A 204 -15.06 -21.57 1.88
N THR A 205 -14.16 -21.44 0.92
CA THR A 205 -12.88 -22.15 0.86
C THR A 205 -11.73 -21.16 0.65
N ASP A 206 -10.51 -21.61 0.93
CA ASP A 206 -9.29 -20.85 0.60
C ASP A 206 -9.21 -20.54 -0.91
N PHE A 207 -9.69 -21.46 -1.75
CA PHE A 207 -9.74 -21.27 -3.20
C PHE A 207 -10.54 -20.02 -3.59
N ALA A 208 -11.74 -19.84 -3.01
CA ALA A 208 -12.56 -18.65 -3.31
C ALA A 208 -11.87 -17.36 -2.88
N VAL A 209 -11.17 -17.37 -1.75
CA VAL A 209 -10.37 -16.22 -1.27
C VAL A 209 -9.24 -15.92 -2.24
N TYR A 210 -8.48 -16.94 -2.67
CA TYR A 210 -7.40 -16.76 -3.65
C TYR A 210 -7.92 -16.18 -4.97
N VAL A 211 -9.00 -16.73 -5.50
CA VAL A 211 -9.61 -16.22 -6.75
C VAL A 211 -10.02 -14.75 -6.59
N GLY A 212 -10.68 -14.41 -5.49
CA GLY A 212 -11.12 -13.04 -5.21
C GLY A 212 -9.96 -12.06 -5.12
N ILE A 213 -8.91 -12.42 -4.36
CA ILE A 213 -7.72 -11.58 -4.17
C ILE A 213 -6.95 -11.46 -5.50
N VAL A 214 -6.64 -12.57 -6.17
CA VAL A 214 -5.87 -12.57 -7.42
C VAL A 214 -6.58 -11.72 -8.48
N TYR A 215 -7.87 -11.93 -8.69
CA TYR A 215 -8.64 -11.12 -9.64
C TYR A 215 -8.62 -9.64 -9.32
N SER A 216 -8.77 -9.28 -8.04
CA SER A 216 -8.87 -7.89 -7.62
C SER A 216 -7.53 -7.14 -7.69
N TYR A 217 -6.43 -7.84 -7.40
CA TYR A 217 -5.10 -7.23 -7.29
C TYR A 217 -4.18 -7.49 -8.49
N LEU A 218 -4.58 -8.33 -9.46
CA LEU A 218 -3.81 -8.63 -10.66
C LEU A 218 -3.31 -7.38 -11.43
N PRO A 219 -4.11 -6.31 -11.63
CA PRO A 219 -3.63 -5.07 -12.26
C PRO A 219 -2.44 -4.44 -11.55
N PHE A 220 -2.42 -4.49 -10.21
CA PHE A 220 -1.32 -3.93 -9.41
C PHE A 220 -0.01 -4.72 -9.54
N MET A 221 -0.08 -5.99 -9.94
CA MET A 221 1.09 -6.78 -10.31
C MET A 221 1.54 -6.48 -11.74
N ILE A 222 0.61 -6.41 -12.69
CA ILE A 222 0.91 -6.27 -14.11
C ILE A 222 1.58 -4.91 -14.41
N LEU A 223 1.09 -3.81 -13.84
CA LEU A 223 1.56 -2.47 -14.19
C LEU A 223 3.04 -2.23 -13.86
N PRO A 224 3.56 -2.54 -12.64
CA PRO A 224 4.99 -2.39 -12.36
C PRO A 224 5.86 -3.32 -13.20
N LEU A 225 5.41 -4.55 -13.44
CA LEU A 225 6.09 -5.50 -14.30
C LEU A 225 6.20 -4.98 -15.72
N TYR A 226 5.09 -4.52 -16.29
CA TYR A 226 5.05 -3.91 -17.61
C TYR A 226 5.98 -2.70 -17.71
N ASN A 227 5.90 -1.76 -16.76
CA ASN A 227 6.75 -0.55 -16.74
C ASN A 227 8.25 -0.86 -16.63
N ASN A 228 8.60 -1.98 -16.01
CA ASN A 228 9.99 -2.46 -15.95
C ASN A 228 10.37 -3.12 -17.29
N LEU A 229 9.58 -4.10 -17.76
CA LEU A 229 9.86 -4.89 -18.95
C LEU A 229 9.89 -4.06 -20.25
N GLU A 230 9.10 -3.00 -20.34
CA GLU A 230 9.09 -2.09 -21.49
C GLU A 230 10.44 -1.37 -21.69
N LYS A 231 11.21 -1.18 -20.62
CA LYS A 231 12.51 -0.49 -20.65
C LYS A 231 13.67 -1.41 -20.99
N HIS A 232 13.43 -2.72 -21.13
CA HIS A 232 14.48 -3.67 -21.46
C HIS A 232 14.96 -3.48 -22.88
N ASP A 233 16.29 -3.44 -23.07
CA ASP A 233 16.91 -3.33 -24.38
C ASP A 233 16.80 -4.68 -25.13
N PRO A 234 16.11 -4.74 -26.29
CA PRO A 234 15.96 -5.97 -27.06
C PRO A 234 17.29 -6.48 -27.63
N THR A 235 18.29 -5.60 -27.84
CA THR A 235 19.60 -5.97 -28.40
C THR A 235 20.34 -7.00 -27.54
N LEU A 236 20.09 -7.00 -26.22
CA LEU A 236 20.68 -8.01 -25.32
C LEU A 236 20.18 -9.43 -25.61
N LEU A 237 18.92 -9.55 -26.04
CA LEU A 237 18.34 -10.85 -26.41
C LEU A 237 18.83 -11.30 -27.80
N GLU A 238 19.01 -10.36 -28.72
CA GLU A 238 19.59 -10.61 -30.03
C GLU A 238 21.05 -11.08 -29.90
N ALA A 239 21.87 -10.39 -29.11
CA ALA A 239 23.24 -10.78 -28.84
C ALA A 239 23.31 -12.16 -28.17
N ALA A 240 22.41 -12.50 -27.25
CA ALA A 240 22.35 -13.81 -26.63
C ALA A 240 21.98 -14.91 -27.66
N ALA A 241 21.09 -14.60 -28.61
CA ALA A 241 20.72 -15.53 -29.67
C ALA A 241 21.93 -15.78 -30.64
N ASP A 242 22.69 -14.73 -30.98
CA ASP A 242 23.87 -14.83 -31.80
C ASP A 242 24.96 -15.69 -31.14
N LEU A 243 25.02 -15.68 -29.81
CA LEU A 243 25.88 -16.56 -29.01
C LEU A 243 25.29 -17.99 -28.83
N GLY A 244 24.20 -18.35 -29.50
CA GLY A 244 23.57 -19.66 -29.46
C GLY A 244 22.75 -19.95 -28.20
N ALA A 245 22.38 -18.93 -27.42
CA ALA A 245 21.56 -19.14 -26.25
C ALA A 245 20.10 -19.49 -26.64
N ARG A 246 19.56 -20.55 -26.04
CA ARG A 246 18.15 -20.92 -26.22
C ARG A 246 17.22 -19.88 -25.56
N PRO A 247 15.99 -19.66 -26.07
CA PRO A 247 15.06 -18.64 -25.53
C PRO A 247 14.82 -18.72 -24.01
N ILE A 248 14.68 -19.94 -23.47
CA ILE A 248 14.51 -20.16 -22.02
C ILE A 248 15.77 -19.73 -21.25
N LYS A 249 16.96 -20.03 -21.78
CA LYS A 249 18.22 -19.61 -21.15
C LYS A 249 18.34 -18.08 -21.15
N SER A 250 18.08 -17.44 -22.28
CA SER A 250 18.08 -15.96 -22.37
C SER A 250 17.07 -15.32 -21.44
N PHE A 251 15.87 -15.92 -21.32
CA PHE A 251 14.87 -15.48 -20.35
C PHE A 251 15.39 -15.54 -18.92
N LEU A 252 15.92 -16.67 -18.48
CA LEU A 252 16.38 -16.88 -17.10
C LEU A 252 17.65 -16.08 -16.75
N THR A 253 18.54 -15.83 -17.74
CA THR A 253 19.82 -15.17 -17.48
C THR A 253 19.83 -13.67 -17.77
N ILE A 254 18.89 -13.17 -18.59
CA ILE A 254 18.83 -11.76 -18.99
C ILE A 254 17.52 -11.13 -18.54
N THR A 255 16.38 -11.64 -19.04
CA THR A 255 15.09 -10.99 -18.81
C THR A 255 14.68 -11.05 -17.34
N LEU A 256 14.74 -12.21 -16.73
CA LEU A 256 14.29 -12.41 -15.35
C LEU A 256 15.13 -11.60 -14.33
N PRO A 257 16.47 -11.60 -14.38
CA PRO A 257 17.27 -10.76 -13.49
C PRO A 257 17.04 -9.27 -13.66
N GLN A 258 16.84 -8.79 -14.89
CA GLN A 258 16.53 -7.37 -15.13
C GLN A 258 15.12 -6.97 -14.71
N SER A 259 14.19 -7.92 -14.58
CA SER A 259 12.82 -7.68 -14.15
C SER A 259 12.60 -7.75 -12.64
N VAL A 260 13.63 -8.05 -11.85
CA VAL A 260 13.52 -8.20 -10.39
C VAL A 260 12.91 -6.96 -9.72
N ASP A 261 13.30 -5.75 -10.14
CA ASP A 261 12.73 -4.50 -9.61
C ASP A 261 11.22 -4.42 -9.85
N GLY A 262 10.76 -4.80 -11.05
CA GLY A 262 9.35 -4.85 -11.40
C GLY A 262 8.59 -5.94 -10.63
N ILE A 263 9.22 -7.12 -10.47
CA ILE A 263 8.66 -8.25 -9.71
C ILE A 263 8.45 -7.85 -8.25
N VAL A 264 9.47 -7.30 -7.60
CA VAL A 264 9.38 -6.95 -6.18
C VAL A 264 8.42 -5.79 -5.95
N ALA A 265 8.42 -4.78 -6.83
CA ALA A 265 7.46 -3.68 -6.76
C ALA A 265 6.01 -4.18 -6.92
N GLY A 266 5.73 -5.03 -7.92
CA GLY A 266 4.42 -5.64 -8.12
C GLY A 266 4.01 -6.54 -6.96
N PHE A 267 4.94 -7.37 -6.47
CA PHE A 267 4.70 -8.24 -5.32
C PHE A 267 4.29 -7.44 -4.08
N LEU A 268 5.00 -6.37 -3.74
CA LEU A 268 4.66 -5.53 -2.58
C LEU A 268 3.33 -4.80 -2.76
N LEU A 269 3.01 -4.31 -3.97
CA LEU A 269 1.73 -3.65 -4.26
C LEU A 269 0.53 -4.59 -4.13
N VAL A 270 0.73 -5.90 -4.29
CA VAL A 270 -0.30 -6.93 -4.06
C VAL A 270 -0.27 -7.42 -2.61
N PHE A 271 0.90 -7.75 -2.09
CA PHE A 271 1.09 -8.36 -0.77
C PHE A 271 0.58 -7.47 0.37
N ILE A 272 0.98 -6.18 0.36
CA ILE A 272 0.67 -5.27 1.46
C ILE A 272 -0.84 -5.11 1.67
N PRO A 273 -1.65 -4.76 0.67
CA PRO A 273 -3.10 -4.66 0.85
C PRO A 273 -3.76 -6.04 1.06
N ALA A 274 -3.22 -7.12 0.49
CA ALA A 274 -3.77 -8.45 0.68
C ALA A 274 -3.66 -8.98 2.12
N VAL A 275 -2.60 -8.62 2.87
CA VAL A 275 -2.50 -8.97 4.30
C VAL A 275 -3.64 -8.37 5.12
N GLY A 276 -3.99 -7.11 4.83
CA GLY A 276 -5.06 -6.38 5.54
C GLY A 276 -6.46 -6.55 4.93
N GLU A 277 -6.61 -7.43 3.93
CA GLU A 277 -7.90 -7.62 3.25
C GLU A 277 -8.97 -8.20 4.21
N PHE A 278 -10.15 -7.57 4.21
CA PHE A 278 -11.26 -8.02 5.06
C PHE A 278 -12.55 -8.32 4.29
N VAL A 279 -12.81 -7.63 3.18
CA VAL A 279 -14.06 -7.75 2.42
C VAL A 279 -14.15 -9.10 1.71
N ILE A 280 -13.09 -9.48 0.99
CA ILE A 280 -13.03 -10.73 0.26
C ILE A 280 -13.14 -11.94 1.21
N PRO A 281 -12.34 -12.04 2.30
CA PRO A 281 -12.47 -13.12 3.27
C PRO A 281 -13.81 -13.14 3.98
N SER A 282 -14.43 -11.99 4.22
CA SER A 282 -15.75 -11.92 4.87
C SER A 282 -16.87 -12.46 3.99
N LEU A 283 -16.76 -12.30 2.66
CA LEU A 283 -17.79 -12.68 1.71
C LEU A 283 -17.55 -14.06 1.06
N LEU A 284 -16.31 -14.41 0.77
CA LEU A 284 -15.93 -15.63 0.04
C LEU A 284 -15.25 -16.67 0.93
N GLY A 285 -14.64 -16.23 2.05
CA GLY A 285 -13.77 -17.04 2.88
C GLY A 285 -14.50 -17.97 3.85
N ARG A 286 -13.69 -18.79 4.50
CA ARG A 286 -14.10 -19.71 5.56
C ARG A 286 -14.50 -18.94 6.83
N THR A 287 -15.31 -19.61 7.65
CA THR A 287 -15.73 -19.07 8.96
C THR A 287 -14.82 -19.51 10.09
N ASP A 288 -14.08 -20.60 9.91
CA ASP A 288 -13.20 -21.23 10.91
C ASP A 288 -11.77 -20.69 10.88
N GLN A 289 -11.34 -20.07 9.80
CA GLN A 289 -10.05 -19.40 9.67
C GLN A 289 -10.23 -17.95 9.21
N LEU A 290 -9.91 -17.02 10.10
CA LEU A 290 -10.09 -15.59 9.85
C LEU A 290 -8.77 -14.94 9.43
N MET A 291 -8.83 -14.06 8.43
CA MET A 291 -7.72 -13.15 8.14
C MET A 291 -7.70 -12.00 9.13
N ILE A 292 -6.51 -11.50 9.43
CA ILE A 292 -6.33 -10.47 10.47
C ILE A 292 -7.09 -9.17 10.16
N GLY A 293 -7.25 -8.81 8.89
CA GLY A 293 -8.07 -7.66 8.48
C GLY A 293 -9.55 -7.83 8.87
N ARG A 294 -10.10 -9.06 8.78
CA ARG A 294 -11.44 -9.35 9.23
C ARG A 294 -11.54 -9.33 10.76
N VAL A 295 -10.60 -9.94 11.48
CA VAL A 295 -10.55 -9.89 12.94
C VAL A 295 -10.51 -8.43 13.42
N LEU A 296 -9.66 -7.59 12.83
CA LEU A 296 -9.59 -6.17 13.15
C LEU A 296 -10.94 -5.47 12.95
N SER A 297 -11.61 -5.76 11.83
CA SER A 297 -12.93 -5.21 11.52
C SER A 297 -13.98 -5.64 12.55
N ASP A 298 -13.99 -6.92 12.93
CA ASP A 298 -14.92 -7.46 13.91
C ASP A 298 -14.66 -6.87 15.31
N GLU A 299 -13.40 -6.72 15.74
CA GLU A 299 -13.05 -6.06 17.02
C GLU A 299 -13.50 -4.60 17.04
N PHE A 300 -13.28 -3.87 15.95
CA PHE A 300 -13.62 -2.45 15.91
C PHE A 300 -15.13 -2.20 15.84
N PHE A 301 -15.86 -2.91 14.99
CA PHE A 301 -17.27 -2.64 14.71
C PHE A 301 -18.24 -3.49 15.53
N ALA A 302 -17.99 -4.82 15.64
CA ALA A 302 -18.89 -5.76 16.31
C ALA A 302 -18.65 -5.78 17.82
N ASN A 303 -17.40 -6.04 18.23
CA ASN A 303 -17.03 -6.15 19.66
C ASN A 303 -16.88 -4.76 20.31
N ARG A 304 -16.65 -3.70 19.51
CA ARG A 304 -16.36 -2.35 19.98
C ARG A 304 -15.17 -2.27 20.93
N ASP A 305 -14.22 -3.18 20.78
CA ASP A 305 -12.95 -3.15 21.49
C ASP A 305 -11.91 -2.38 20.68
N TRP A 306 -12.03 -1.03 20.72
CA TRP A 306 -11.13 -0.15 20.00
C TRP A 306 -9.67 -0.25 20.44
N PRO A 307 -9.35 -0.45 21.75
CA PRO A 307 -7.99 -0.69 22.20
C PRO A 307 -7.34 -1.92 21.56
N VAL A 308 -8.00 -3.07 21.57
CA VAL A 308 -7.50 -4.30 20.94
C VAL A 308 -7.42 -4.13 19.42
N ALA A 309 -8.46 -3.60 18.76
CA ALA A 309 -8.42 -3.32 17.31
C ALA A 309 -7.24 -2.41 16.94
N SER A 310 -6.98 -1.36 17.75
CA SER A 310 -5.85 -0.46 17.56
C SER A 310 -4.51 -1.16 17.74
N ALA A 311 -4.37 -2.04 18.73
CA ALA A 311 -3.16 -2.83 18.94
C ALA A 311 -2.90 -3.80 17.77
N VAL A 312 -3.95 -4.46 17.23
CA VAL A 312 -3.87 -5.27 16.00
C VAL A 312 -3.38 -4.41 14.83
N ALA A 313 -3.95 -3.21 14.62
CA ALA A 313 -3.54 -2.32 13.53
C ALA A 313 -2.06 -1.91 13.64
N ILE A 314 -1.56 -1.61 14.84
CA ILE A 314 -0.16 -1.25 15.07
C ILE A 314 0.77 -2.43 14.78
N LEU A 315 0.44 -3.64 15.27
CA LEU A 315 1.25 -4.83 14.97
C LEU A 315 1.26 -5.16 13.48
N MET A 316 0.12 -5.02 12.80
CA MET A 316 0.03 -5.20 11.35
C MET A 316 0.93 -4.20 10.60
N LEU A 317 0.94 -2.93 11.01
CA LEU A 317 1.84 -1.93 10.44
C LEU A 317 3.31 -2.30 10.64
N ILE A 318 3.71 -2.71 11.85
CA ILE A 318 5.09 -3.13 12.14
C ILE A 318 5.48 -4.31 11.25
N LEU A 319 4.60 -5.29 11.10
CA LEU A 319 4.82 -6.45 10.24
C LEU A 319 5.02 -6.04 8.77
N LEU A 320 4.23 -5.09 8.28
CA LEU A 320 4.32 -4.62 6.89
C LEU A 320 5.53 -3.70 6.61
N ILE A 321 6.04 -3.00 7.62
CA ILE A 321 7.25 -2.18 7.49
C ILE A 321 8.48 -3.04 7.15
N VAL A 322 8.58 -4.26 7.69
CA VAL A 322 9.74 -5.14 7.48
C VAL A 322 10.01 -5.44 5.99
N PRO A 323 9.05 -5.97 5.19
CA PRO A 323 9.28 -6.20 3.78
C PRO A 323 9.58 -4.92 2.98
N ILE A 324 8.96 -3.79 3.36
CA ILE A 324 9.22 -2.50 2.73
C ILE A 324 10.67 -2.05 2.98
N MET A 325 11.17 -2.18 4.21
CA MET A 325 12.56 -1.82 4.55
C MET A 325 13.58 -2.71 3.85
N ILE A 326 13.29 -4.02 3.72
CA ILE A 326 14.16 -4.95 2.99
C ILE A 326 14.25 -4.53 1.52
N PHE A 327 13.12 -4.22 0.90
CA PHE A 327 13.08 -3.76 -0.49
C PHE A 327 13.84 -2.44 -0.70
N GLN A 328 13.63 -1.45 0.14
CA GLN A 328 14.36 -0.18 0.05
C GLN A 328 15.86 -0.36 0.18
N ARG A 329 16.32 -1.23 1.08
CA ARG A 329 17.74 -1.55 1.22
C ARG A 329 18.31 -2.22 -0.04
N TYR A 330 17.53 -3.11 -0.66
CA TYR A 330 17.91 -3.76 -1.91
C TYR A 330 18.07 -2.72 -3.03
N GLN A 331 17.08 -1.87 -3.27
CA GLN A 331 17.15 -0.81 -4.29
C GLN A 331 18.34 0.15 -4.08
N ASN A 332 18.58 0.56 -2.83
CA ASN A 332 19.67 1.47 -2.53
C ASN A 332 21.06 0.84 -2.87
N ARG A 333 21.24 -0.45 -2.58
CA ARG A 333 22.47 -1.17 -2.94
C ARG A 333 22.68 -1.24 -4.46
N GLU A 334 21.62 -1.48 -5.25
CA GLU A 334 21.73 -1.49 -6.70
C GLU A 334 22.08 -0.11 -7.27
N LEU A 335 21.48 0.96 -6.72
CA LEU A 335 21.80 2.32 -7.13
C LEU A 335 23.24 2.72 -6.80
N GLU A 336 23.81 2.21 -5.71
CA GLU A 336 25.21 2.41 -5.34
C GLU A 336 26.15 1.61 -6.24
N ALA A 337 25.79 0.38 -6.63
CA ALA A 337 26.56 -0.47 -7.51
C ALA A 337 26.62 0.03 -8.97
N ARG A 338 25.66 0.85 -9.39
CA ARG A 338 25.59 1.47 -10.73
C ARG A 338 26.33 2.82 -10.83
N LYS A 339 26.82 3.36 -9.68
CA LYS A 339 27.65 4.58 -9.63
C LYS A 339 29.12 4.26 -9.66
#